data_e43bc54ba0aa25fc7c0c474ba395a143
#
_entry.id   e43bc54ba0aa25fc7c0c474ba395a143
#
_cell.length_a   1.000
_cell.length_b   1.000
_cell.length_c   1.000
_cell.angle_alpha   90.00
_cell.angle_beta   90.00
_cell.angle_gamma   90.00
#
_symmetry.space_group_name_H-M   'P 1'
#
loop_
_entity.id
_entity.type
_entity.pdbx_description
1 polymer ?
#
loop_
_entity_poly.entity_id
_entity_poly.type
_entity_poly.pdbx_seq_one_letter_code
_entity_poly.pdbx_strand_id
1 'polypeptide(L)'
;MQANREELVERIMQVVREDGGADPLPGLHLGRASVAGEPVHSVIKPSFCVIVQGSKEVLLGDSRYVYDPTHYLLATVDLPRTSRILEASPQCPYLSLVLELDPALVSAVMAETAQSQPHGGSSRDGSRDGSRDG
;
A
#
# COMPACT_ATOMS: atom_id res chain seq x y z
N MET A 1 9.78 13.14 -8.81
CA MET A 1 9.15 12.26 -7.86
C MET A 1 8.54 13.01 -6.71
N GLN A 2 9.30 13.90 -6.09
CA GLN A 2 8.76 14.68 -4.96
C GLN A 2 7.56 15.51 -5.38
N ALA A 3 7.65 16.15 -6.54
CA ALA A 3 6.54 16.96 -7.05
C ALA A 3 5.31 16.09 -7.31
N ASN A 4 5.51 14.88 -7.83
CA ASN A 4 4.38 13.97 -8.10
C ASN A 4 3.72 13.53 -6.80
N ARG A 5 4.52 13.32 -5.76
CA ARG A 5 3.97 12.93 -4.47
C ARG A 5 3.13 14.06 -3.88
N GLU A 6 3.60 15.30 -3.97
CA GLU A 6 2.87 16.44 -3.45
C GLU A 6 1.56 16.65 -4.20
N GLU A 7 1.58 16.46 -5.50
CA GLU A 7 0.35 16.55 -6.28
C GLU A 7 -0.62 15.46 -5.88
N LEU A 8 -0.14 14.26 -5.65
CA LEU A 8 -0.97 13.15 -5.26
C LEU A 8 -1.60 13.40 -3.89
N VAL A 9 -0.83 13.97 -2.95
CA VAL A 9 -1.35 14.35 -1.64
C VAL A 9 -2.54 15.30 -1.82
N GLU A 10 -2.38 16.34 -2.63
CA GLU A 10 -3.44 17.31 -2.85
C GLU A 10 -4.69 16.66 -3.43
N ARG A 11 -4.51 15.77 -4.40
CA ARG A 11 -5.65 15.14 -5.07
C ARG A 11 -6.39 14.21 -4.11
N ILE A 12 -5.67 13.47 -3.29
CA ILE A 12 -6.32 12.60 -2.32
C ILE A 12 -7.08 13.43 -1.30
N MET A 13 -6.50 14.53 -0.84
CA MET A 13 -7.19 15.36 0.15
C MET A 13 -8.42 16.04 -0.42
N GLN A 14 -8.49 16.24 -1.72
CA GLN A 14 -9.69 16.77 -2.36
C GLN A 14 -10.80 15.73 -2.42
N VAL A 15 -10.45 14.47 -2.56
CA VAL A 15 -11.42 13.38 -2.64
C VAL A 15 -11.84 12.90 -1.25
N VAL A 16 -10.88 12.74 -0.35
CA VAL A 16 -11.12 12.27 1.02
C VAL A 16 -10.98 13.45 1.95
N ARG A 17 -12.08 14.12 2.25
CA ARG A 17 -12.05 15.38 2.99
C ARG A 17 -12.04 15.22 4.48
N GLU A 18 -12.38 14.03 4.96
CA GLU A 18 -12.41 13.71 6.38
C GLU A 18 -11.72 12.38 6.59
N ASP A 19 -11.40 12.08 7.84
CA ASP A 19 -10.83 10.77 8.16
C ASP A 19 -11.76 9.67 7.68
N GLY A 20 -11.21 8.62 7.13
CA GLY A 20 -11.94 7.51 6.58
C GLY A 20 -11.42 7.16 5.20
N GLY A 21 -12.30 6.65 4.35
CA GLY A 21 -11.89 6.21 3.03
C GLY A 21 -12.85 6.64 1.95
N ALA A 22 -12.41 6.50 0.71
CA ALA A 22 -13.23 6.74 -0.47
C ALA A 22 -12.79 5.79 -1.56
N ASP A 23 -13.75 5.40 -2.39
CA ASP A 23 -13.49 4.50 -3.51
C ASP A 23 -13.85 5.23 -4.80
N PRO A 24 -12.95 6.08 -5.31
CA PRO A 24 -13.30 6.90 -6.48
C PRO A 24 -13.49 6.10 -7.75
N LEU A 25 -12.90 4.92 -7.82
CA LEU A 25 -13.06 4.02 -8.97
C LEU A 25 -13.14 2.59 -8.44
N PRO A 26 -13.76 1.67 -9.19
CA PRO A 26 -13.76 0.28 -8.76
C PRO A 26 -12.34 -0.24 -8.53
N GLY A 27 -12.10 -0.81 -7.38
CA GLY A 27 -10.80 -1.37 -7.04
C GLY A 27 -9.78 -0.37 -6.55
N LEU A 28 -10.11 0.92 -6.53
CA LEU A 28 -9.17 1.93 -6.03
C LEU A 28 -9.71 2.50 -4.73
N HIS A 29 -8.94 2.33 -3.66
CA HIS A 29 -9.34 2.77 -2.32
C HIS A 29 -8.36 3.81 -1.82
N LEU A 30 -8.88 4.94 -1.33
CA LEU A 30 -8.06 5.97 -0.73
C LEU A 30 -8.39 6.06 0.74
N GLY A 31 -7.36 6.26 1.57
CA GLY A 31 -7.55 6.35 3.00
C GLY A 31 -6.92 7.60 3.57
N ARG A 32 -7.51 8.11 4.64
CA ARG A 32 -7.01 9.29 5.34
C ARG A 32 -7.24 9.13 6.83
N ALA A 33 -6.24 9.49 7.63
CA ALA A 33 -6.36 9.51 9.08
C ALA A 33 -5.53 10.66 9.63
N SER A 34 -6.07 11.39 10.57
CA SER A 34 -5.39 12.53 11.15
C SER A 34 -4.76 12.23 12.50
N VAL A 35 -4.91 11.01 13.02
CA VAL A 35 -4.29 10.59 14.27
C VAL A 35 -3.76 9.17 14.13
N ALA A 36 -2.73 8.87 14.90
CA ALA A 36 -2.23 7.49 14.99
C ALA A 36 -3.33 6.64 15.63
N GLY A 37 -3.42 5.39 15.22
CA GLY A 37 -4.54 4.56 15.59
C GLY A 37 -4.18 3.34 16.39
N GLU A 38 -5.22 2.62 16.81
CA GLU A 38 -5.09 1.33 17.45
C GLU A 38 -4.87 0.27 16.41
N PRO A 39 -4.27 -0.87 16.79
CA PRO A 39 -4.10 -1.96 15.83
C PRO A 39 -5.44 -2.46 15.31
N VAL A 40 -5.49 -2.75 14.01
CA VAL A 40 -6.69 -3.26 13.35
C VAL A 40 -6.33 -4.59 12.68
N HIS A 41 -7.16 -5.60 12.95
CA HIS A 41 -6.98 -6.92 12.34
C HIS A 41 -7.81 -7.01 11.08
N SER A 42 -7.22 -7.46 10.00
CA SER A 42 -7.92 -7.57 8.73
C SER A 42 -7.24 -8.59 7.84
N VAL A 43 -7.83 -8.83 6.67
CA VAL A 43 -7.22 -9.69 5.65
C VAL A 43 -6.90 -8.79 4.47
N ILE A 44 -5.62 -8.78 4.07
CA ILE A 44 -5.21 -8.09 2.86
C ILE A 44 -5.65 -8.93 1.67
N LYS A 45 -6.39 -8.33 0.76
CA LYS A 45 -6.70 -8.95 -0.53
C LYS A 45 -5.54 -8.68 -1.50
N PRO A 46 -5.43 -9.43 -2.60
CA PRO A 46 -4.42 -9.11 -3.59
C PRO A 46 -4.53 -7.65 -4.01
N SER A 47 -3.46 -6.89 -3.77
CA SER A 47 -3.51 -5.45 -3.96
C SER A 47 -2.11 -4.85 -3.95
N PHE A 48 -2.02 -3.64 -4.47
CA PHE A 48 -0.82 -2.83 -4.44
C PHE A 48 -1.13 -1.64 -3.53
N CYS A 49 -0.39 -1.52 -2.44
CA CYS A 49 -0.63 -0.49 -1.43
C CYS A 49 0.52 0.49 -1.39
N VAL A 50 0.20 1.77 -1.40
CA VAL A 50 1.20 2.83 -1.34
C VAL A 50 0.83 3.76 -0.20
N ILE A 51 1.82 4.11 0.63
CA ILE A 51 1.66 5.15 1.63
C ILE A 51 2.09 6.45 0.97
N VAL A 52 1.18 7.39 0.85
CA VAL A 52 1.47 8.67 0.20
C VAL A 52 2.03 9.65 1.20
N GLN A 53 1.56 9.59 2.45
CA GLN A 53 2.00 10.48 3.51
C GLN A 53 1.79 9.80 4.84
N GLY A 54 2.71 10.02 5.79
CA GLY A 54 2.65 9.36 7.08
C GLY A 54 3.31 8.00 7.04
N SER A 55 2.98 7.14 8.01
CA SER A 55 3.53 5.79 8.02
C SER A 55 2.59 4.85 8.76
N LYS A 56 2.74 3.55 8.47
CA LYS A 56 1.99 2.53 9.21
C LYS A 56 2.84 1.29 9.41
N GLU A 57 2.47 0.55 10.46
CA GLU A 57 3.08 -0.71 10.82
C GLU A 57 2.16 -1.85 10.39
N VAL A 58 2.73 -2.88 9.80
CA VAL A 58 1.97 -4.07 9.40
C VAL A 58 2.66 -5.28 9.98
N LEU A 59 1.89 -6.11 10.68
CA LEU A 59 2.38 -7.37 11.24
C LEU A 59 1.81 -8.51 10.41
N LEU A 60 2.69 -9.35 9.88
CA LEU A 60 2.32 -10.55 9.13
C LEU A 60 2.98 -11.71 9.86
N GLY A 61 2.18 -12.48 10.60
CA GLY A 61 2.73 -13.53 11.44
C GLY A 61 3.68 -12.93 12.46
N ASP A 62 4.92 -13.40 12.47
CA ASP A 62 5.93 -12.90 13.39
C ASP A 62 6.75 -11.75 12.83
N SER A 63 6.46 -11.30 11.63
CA SER A 63 7.25 -10.28 10.96
C SER A 63 6.58 -8.93 11.10
N ARG A 64 7.40 -7.90 11.32
CA ARG A 64 6.93 -6.53 11.46
C ARG A 64 7.52 -5.68 10.35
N TYR A 65 6.68 -4.95 9.67
CA TYR A 65 7.10 -4.06 8.58
C TYR A 65 6.60 -2.66 8.86
N VAL A 66 7.43 -1.67 8.55
CA VAL A 66 7.02 -0.27 8.65
C VAL A 66 7.02 0.30 7.24
N TYR A 67 5.91 0.85 6.83
CA TYR A 67 5.73 1.42 5.50
C TYR A 67 5.54 2.92 5.60
N ASP A 68 6.27 3.64 4.75
CA ASP A 68 6.20 5.09 4.64
C ASP A 68 6.24 5.42 3.14
N PRO A 69 6.31 6.71 2.75
CA PRO A 69 6.25 7.04 1.32
C PRO A 69 7.39 6.47 0.48
N THR A 70 8.43 5.91 1.10
CA THR A 70 9.53 5.31 0.34
C THR A 70 9.33 3.81 0.11
N HIS A 71 8.23 3.24 0.59
CA HIS A 71 7.97 1.81 0.49
C HIS A 71 6.57 1.56 -0.05
N TYR A 72 6.36 0.36 -0.56
CA TYR A 72 5.04 -0.09 -0.97
C TYR A 72 4.86 -1.54 -0.55
N LEU A 73 3.62 -2.00 -0.58
CA LEU A 73 3.30 -3.39 -0.28
C LEU A 73 2.54 -3.97 -1.46
N LEU A 74 3.04 -5.07 -1.99
CA LEU A 74 2.36 -5.80 -3.05
C LEU A 74 1.94 -7.15 -2.48
N ALA A 75 0.64 -7.38 -2.39
CA ALA A 75 0.10 -8.66 -1.92
C ALA A 75 -0.56 -9.37 -3.10
N THR A 76 -0.18 -10.63 -3.33
CA THR A 76 -0.73 -11.38 -4.45
C THR A 76 -1.66 -12.50 -4.00
N VAL A 77 -1.78 -12.71 -2.69
CA VAL A 77 -2.70 -13.68 -2.11
C VAL A 77 -3.34 -13.04 -0.89
N ASP A 78 -4.42 -13.64 -0.41
CA ASP A 78 -5.05 -13.17 0.83
C ASP A 78 -4.11 -13.42 1.99
N LEU A 79 -3.90 -12.39 2.81
CA LEU A 79 -3.00 -12.49 3.97
C LEU A 79 -3.66 -11.84 5.19
N PRO A 80 -3.78 -12.59 6.30
CA PRO A 80 -4.21 -11.95 7.55
C PRO A 80 -3.10 -11.04 8.06
N ARG A 81 -3.52 -9.88 8.55
CA ARG A 81 -2.57 -8.89 9.05
C ARG A 81 -3.14 -8.12 10.22
N THR A 82 -2.24 -7.55 11.01
CA THR A 82 -2.59 -6.52 11.97
C THR A 82 -1.86 -5.26 11.53
N SER A 83 -2.55 -4.14 11.48
CA SER A 83 -1.93 -2.90 11.04
C SER A 83 -2.30 -1.75 11.97
N ARG A 84 -1.42 -0.76 12.01
CA ARG A 84 -1.60 0.39 12.87
C ARG A 84 -0.93 1.60 12.22
N ILE A 85 -1.65 2.73 12.19
CA ILE A 85 -1.07 3.97 11.69
C ILE A 85 -0.12 4.51 12.75
N LEU A 86 1.11 4.79 12.35
CA LEU A 86 2.15 5.28 13.27
C LEU A 86 2.26 6.80 13.25
N GLU A 87 2.30 7.39 12.06
CA GLU A 87 2.51 8.83 11.93
C GLU A 87 1.34 9.46 11.21
N ALA A 88 0.67 10.36 11.89
CA ALA A 88 -0.43 11.12 11.33
C ALA A 88 -0.71 12.32 12.23
N SER A 89 -1.12 13.42 11.63
CA SER A 89 -1.55 14.61 12.36
C SER A 89 -2.58 15.33 11.52
N PRO A 90 -3.35 16.25 12.12
CA PRO A 90 -4.32 17.03 11.32
C PRO A 90 -3.66 17.86 10.22
N GLN A 91 -2.44 18.36 10.47
CA GLN A 91 -1.73 19.16 9.47
C GLN A 91 -1.06 18.30 8.42
N CYS A 92 -0.73 17.07 8.77
CA CYS A 92 -0.04 16.15 7.86
C CYS A 92 -0.65 14.77 8.04
N PRO A 93 -1.87 14.56 7.53
CA PRO A 93 -2.58 13.31 7.79
C PRO A 93 -1.94 12.13 7.07
N TYR A 94 -2.15 10.94 7.62
CA TYR A 94 -1.78 9.71 6.95
C TYR A 94 -2.66 9.57 5.72
N LEU A 95 -2.06 9.29 4.58
CA LEU A 95 -2.78 9.10 3.32
C LEU A 95 -2.28 7.83 2.65
N SER A 96 -3.21 7.03 2.19
CA SER A 96 -2.87 5.77 1.52
C SER A 96 -3.69 5.58 0.26
N LEU A 97 -3.14 4.77 -0.63
CA LEU A 97 -3.77 4.38 -1.87
C LEU A 97 -3.64 2.87 -1.99
N VAL A 98 -4.75 2.19 -2.22
CA VAL A 98 -4.77 0.74 -2.39
C VAL A 98 -5.44 0.44 -3.71
N LEU A 99 -4.74 -0.28 -4.58
CA LEU A 99 -5.27 -0.71 -5.85
C LEU A 99 -5.46 -2.22 -5.80
N GLU A 100 -6.71 -2.68 -5.88
CA GLU A 100 -7.00 -4.09 -5.88
C GLU A 100 -6.54 -4.71 -7.19
N LEU A 101 -6.04 -5.94 -7.10
CA LEU A 101 -5.52 -6.64 -8.26
C LEU A 101 -6.38 -7.87 -8.54
N ASP A 102 -6.65 -8.09 -9.82
CA ASP A 102 -7.29 -9.33 -10.25
C ASP A 102 -6.19 -10.39 -10.30
N PRO A 103 -6.27 -11.46 -9.51
CA PRO A 103 -5.20 -12.47 -9.49
C PRO A 103 -4.92 -13.07 -10.87
N ALA A 104 -5.95 -13.26 -11.68
CA ALA A 104 -5.76 -13.79 -13.03
C ALA A 104 -4.94 -12.83 -13.89
N LEU A 105 -5.23 -11.52 -13.77
CA LEU A 105 -4.50 -10.51 -14.51
C LEU A 105 -3.05 -10.44 -14.04
N VAL A 106 -2.83 -10.51 -12.73
CA VAL A 106 -1.48 -10.50 -12.17
C VAL A 106 -0.69 -11.69 -12.72
N SER A 107 -1.28 -12.89 -12.72
CA SER A 107 -0.63 -14.08 -13.25
C SER A 107 -0.27 -13.91 -14.71
N ALA A 108 -1.19 -13.35 -15.50
CA ALA A 108 -0.95 -13.15 -16.94
C ALA A 108 0.21 -12.18 -17.17
N VAL A 109 0.24 -11.09 -16.41
CA VAL A 109 1.30 -10.09 -16.54
C VAL A 109 2.63 -10.70 -16.13
N MET A 110 2.67 -11.47 -15.05
CA MET A 110 3.90 -12.09 -14.60
C MET A 110 4.41 -13.11 -15.62
N ALA A 111 3.51 -13.86 -16.26
CA ALA A 111 3.90 -14.81 -17.28
C ALA A 111 4.50 -14.09 -18.50
N GLU A 112 3.90 -12.99 -18.91
CA GLU A 112 4.44 -12.19 -20.00
C GLU A 112 5.81 -11.63 -19.66
N THR A 113 5.96 -11.11 -18.46
CA THR A 113 7.23 -10.54 -18.01
C THR A 113 8.31 -11.62 -17.97
N ALA A 114 7.99 -12.81 -17.50
CA ALA A 114 8.95 -13.91 -17.45
C ALA A 114 9.38 -14.33 -18.84
N GLN A 115 8.47 -14.29 -19.81
CA GLN A 115 8.80 -14.63 -21.18
C GLN A 115 9.65 -13.57 -21.86
N SER A 116 9.37 -12.30 -21.58
CA SER A 116 10.11 -11.24 -22.23
C SER A 116 11.42 -10.91 -21.55
N GLN A 117 11.59 -11.29 -20.29
CA GLN A 117 12.79 -10.98 -19.54
C GLN A 117 13.33 -12.25 -18.92
N PRO A 118 14.31 -12.84 -19.53
CA PRO A 118 14.82 -14.11 -19.02
C PRO A 118 15.31 -14.07 -17.60
N HIS A 119 15.66 -12.91 -17.10
CA HIS A 119 16.03 -12.86 -15.75
C HIS A 119 15.00 -12.32 -14.95
N GLY A 120 14.06 -12.57 -14.91
CA GLY A 120 13.08 -12.15 -14.12
C GLY A 120 13.46 -11.29 -12.99
N GLY A 121 13.56 -10.87 -12.47
CA GLY A 121 13.95 -10.17 -11.57
C GLY A 121 13.69 -9.61 -10.44
N SER A 122 13.86 -9.52 -10.21
CA SER A 122 13.81 -9.13 -9.46
C SER A 122 13.41 -8.47 -8.60
N SER A 123 13.48 -8.25 -8.25
CA SER A 123 13.15 -7.61 -7.50
C SER A 123 12.56 -7.44 -6.49
N ARG A 124 12.79 -7.81 -6.02
CA ARG A 124 12.33 -7.64 -4.96
C ARG A 124 12.46 -7.15 -3.99
N ASP A 125 12.93 -6.90 -3.90
CA ASP A 125 12.92 -6.26 -2.92
C ASP A 125 12.48 -5.93 -2.36
N GLY A 126 12.42 -6.19 -2.33
CA GLY A 126 12.10 -5.67 -1.76
C GLY A 126 11.30 -6.06 -1.19
N SER A 127 11.39 -6.40 -1.00
CA SER A 127 10.87 -6.55 -0.48
C SER A 127 10.59 -7.22 -0.01
N ARG A 128 11.01 -7.56 0.06
CA ARG A 128 10.94 -7.71 0.56
C ARG A 128 10.84 -7.65 0.94
N ASP A 129 11.23 -7.53 1.20
CA ASP A 129 11.17 -7.02 1.61
C ASP A 129 10.66 -6.87 1.78
N GLY A 130 10.61 -7.09 1.93
CA GLY A 130 10.32 -6.51 2.03
C GLY A 130 9.83 -6.91 2.09
N SER A 131 10.21 -7.28 2.25
CA SER A 131 10.02 -7.35 2.27
C SER A 131 9.83 -8.17 2.33
N ARG A 132 10.10 -8.65 2.29
CA ARG A 132 10.04 -9.01 2.44
C ARG A 132 9.47 -9.13 2.50
N ASP A 133 9.62 -9.11 2.68
CA ASP A 133 9.10 -8.68 2.68
C ASP A 133 8.61 -8.64 2.40
N GLY A 134 8.59 -9.04 2.53
CA GLY A 134 8.37 -8.43 2.28
C GLY A 134 8.19 -8.41 2.27
#